data_a731e912e71f4172429d7446b720257d
#
_entry.id   a731e912e71f4172429d7446b720257d
#
_cell.length_a   1.000
_cell.length_b   1.000
_cell.length_c   1.000
_cell.angle_alpha   90.00
_cell.angle_beta   90.00
_cell.angle_gamma   90.00
#
_symmetry.space_group_name_H-M   'P 1'
#
loop_
_entity.id
_entity.type
_entity.pdbx_description
1 polymer ?
#
loop_
_entity_poly.entity_id
_entity_poly.type
_entity_poly.pdbx_seq_one_letter_code
_entity_poly.pdbx_strand_id
1 'polypeptide(L)'
;MSLGIKILGGCIIASSFFSCTNSGNKETSGAINFPNKDSELAQLMRDLVENTEKVKQQISNNEVPEFFIEFEKLHTAVPTDSEVRDDGQFTLFANNYISTVKKLINTNGDKKELYNTMIQSCVNCHQQICPGPVKRIRKLRIK
;
A
#
# COMPACT_ATOMS: atom_id res chain seq x y z
N MET A 1 -52.88 49.27 44.94
CA MET A 1 -54.09 49.34 44.10
C MET A 1 -53.79 48.60 42.80
N SER A 2 -54.55 47.53 42.66
CA SER A 2 -55.12 46.95 41.43
C SER A 2 -54.11 46.33 40.45
N LEU A 3 -53.97 45.05 40.41
CA LEU A 3 -54.77 43.98 39.81
C LEU A 3 -54.73 44.01 38.27
N GLY A 4 -54.16 42.97 37.67
CA GLY A 4 -54.24 42.70 36.25
C GLY A 4 -53.60 41.38 35.84
N ILE A 5 -54.21 40.27 36.29
CA ILE A 5 -53.97 38.94 35.76
C ILE A 5 -54.47 38.85 34.33
N LYS A 6 -53.66 38.40 33.36
CA LYS A 6 -54.13 37.71 32.16
C LYS A 6 -53.27 36.50 31.84
N ILE A 7 -53.90 35.39 32.07
CA ILE A 7 -53.52 34.05 31.60
C ILE A 7 -53.94 33.95 30.13
N LEU A 8 -53.12 33.40 29.28
CA LEU A 8 -53.41 32.70 28.00
C LEU A 8 -52.05 32.44 27.35
N GLY A 9 -51.63 31.33 26.95
CA GLY A 9 -52.17 30.15 26.38
C GLY A 9 -50.95 29.31 26.05
N GLY A 10 -51.00 28.05 26.37
CA GLY A 10 -49.95 27.10 26.11
C GLY A 10 -49.70 26.87 24.64
N CYS A 11 -48.44 26.83 24.26
CA CYS A 11 -48.03 26.21 23.05
C CYS A 11 -46.90 25.23 23.37
N ILE A 12 -47.30 23.99 23.57
CA ILE A 12 -46.36 22.88 23.75
C ILE A 12 -45.77 22.59 22.39
N ILE A 13 -44.57 23.12 22.14
CA ILE A 13 -43.79 22.72 20.97
C ILE A 13 -43.06 21.46 21.35
N ALA A 14 -43.58 20.34 20.87
CA ALA A 14 -42.88 19.04 20.94
C ALA A 14 -41.64 19.12 20.03
N SER A 15 -40.50 19.40 20.64
CA SER A 15 -39.21 19.33 19.98
C SER A 15 -38.87 17.86 19.75
N SER A 16 -39.15 17.36 18.55
CA SER A 16 -38.68 16.07 18.06
C SER A 16 -37.17 16.16 17.88
N PHE A 17 -36.44 15.64 18.83
CA PHE A 17 -35.01 15.43 18.67
C PHE A 17 -34.79 14.35 17.61
N PHE A 18 -34.55 14.79 16.36
CA PHE A 18 -33.96 13.93 15.34
C PHE A 18 -32.53 13.61 15.79
N SER A 19 -32.38 12.46 16.44
CA SER A 19 -31.11 11.83 16.68
C SER A 19 -30.56 11.33 15.34
N CYS A 20 -29.75 12.16 14.68
CA CYS A 20 -28.89 11.68 13.60
C CYS A 20 -27.87 10.75 14.22
N THR A 21 -28.14 9.45 14.22
CA THR A 21 -27.13 8.43 14.39
C THR A 21 -26.18 8.57 13.21
N ASN A 22 -25.02 9.18 13.47
CA ASN A 22 -23.90 9.22 12.55
C ASN A 22 -23.38 7.79 12.43
N SER A 23 -23.95 7.02 11.48
CA SER A 23 -23.38 5.76 11.02
C SER A 23 -22.03 6.12 10.41
N GLY A 24 -20.99 5.97 11.21
CA GLY A 24 -19.62 6.01 10.71
C GLY A 24 -19.52 4.97 9.61
N ASN A 25 -19.54 5.45 8.36
CA ASN A 25 -19.07 4.70 7.23
C ASN A 25 -17.61 4.39 7.51
N LYS A 26 -17.38 3.24 8.12
CA LYS A 26 -16.12 2.54 8.03
C LYS A 26 -16.00 2.22 6.55
N GLU A 27 -15.24 3.02 5.81
CA GLU A 27 -14.82 2.64 4.48
C GLU A 27 -14.07 1.32 4.63
N THR A 28 -14.80 0.25 4.48
CA THR A 28 -14.26 -1.06 4.20
C THR A 28 -13.59 -0.88 2.85
N SER A 29 -12.28 -0.66 2.86
CA SER A 29 -11.42 -0.90 1.71
C SER A 29 -11.90 -2.23 1.15
N GLY A 30 -12.63 -2.20 0.03
CA GLY A 30 -13.23 -3.37 -0.56
C GLY A 30 -12.09 -4.35 -0.85
N ALA A 31 -11.94 -5.34 0.02
CA ALA A 31 -11.10 -6.47 -0.25
C ALA A 31 -11.66 -7.07 -1.55
N ILE A 32 -10.92 -6.88 -2.66
CA ILE A 32 -11.22 -7.52 -3.93
C ILE A 32 -11.10 -9.01 -3.62
N ASN A 33 -12.27 -9.64 -3.45
CA ASN A 33 -12.35 -11.05 -3.11
C ASN A 33 -12.01 -11.83 -4.40
N PHE A 34 -10.71 -12.08 -4.59
CA PHE A 34 -10.27 -12.95 -5.67
C PHE A 34 -10.80 -14.34 -5.39
N PRO A 35 -11.47 -15.00 -6.36
CA PRO A 35 -12.08 -16.33 -6.17
C PRO A 35 -11.05 -17.41 -5.78
N ASN A 36 -9.78 -17.17 -6.03
CA ASN A 36 -8.67 -17.97 -5.54
C ASN A 36 -7.95 -17.19 -4.44
N LYS A 37 -7.77 -17.80 -3.28
CA LYS A 37 -6.97 -17.22 -2.18
C LYS A 37 -5.62 -16.80 -2.73
N ASP A 38 -5.22 -15.54 -2.49
CA ASP A 38 -3.92 -15.04 -2.92
C ASP A 38 -2.80 -15.93 -2.38
N SER A 39 -1.83 -16.23 -3.24
CA SER A 39 -0.62 -16.90 -2.79
C SER A 39 0.24 -15.97 -1.92
N GLU A 40 1.10 -16.55 -1.09
CA GLU A 40 2.02 -15.80 -0.25
C GLU A 40 2.89 -14.83 -1.07
N LEU A 41 3.40 -15.30 -2.22
CA LEU A 41 4.21 -14.46 -3.11
C LEU A 41 3.38 -13.31 -3.71
N ALA A 42 2.13 -13.56 -4.09
CA ALA A 42 1.27 -12.50 -4.62
C ALA A 42 0.96 -11.44 -3.57
N GLN A 43 0.73 -11.83 -2.31
CA GLN A 43 0.57 -10.91 -1.20
C GLN A 43 1.85 -10.12 -0.95
N LEU A 44 2.99 -10.80 -0.85
CA LEU A 44 4.30 -10.16 -0.68
C LEU A 44 4.58 -9.11 -1.76
N MET A 45 4.24 -9.39 -3.03
CA MET A 45 4.40 -8.42 -4.12
C MET A 45 3.55 -7.16 -3.92
N ARG A 46 2.33 -7.27 -3.38
CA ARG A 46 1.51 -6.09 -3.06
C ARG A 46 2.09 -5.28 -1.92
N ASP A 47 2.53 -5.96 -0.87
CA ASP A 47 3.13 -5.33 0.30
C ASP A 47 4.44 -4.61 -0.08
N LEU A 48 5.24 -5.22 -0.96
CA LEU A 48 6.44 -4.60 -1.53
C LEU A 48 6.11 -3.32 -2.32
N VAL A 49 5.04 -3.29 -3.11
CA VAL A 49 4.61 -2.08 -3.83
C VAL A 49 4.22 -0.98 -2.84
N GLU A 50 3.41 -1.30 -1.83
CA GLU A 50 3.00 -0.32 -0.82
C GLU A 50 4.19 0.26 -0.06
N ASN A 51 5.12 -0.60 0.38
CA ASN A 51 6.33 -0.14 1.04
C ASN A 51 7.22 0.70 0.12
N THR A 52 7.33 0.31 -1.15
CA THR A 52 8.08 1.06 -2.16
C THR A 52 7.50 2.47 -2.40
N GLU A 53 6.17 2.63 -2.36
CA GLU A 53 5.51 3.94 -2.44
C GLU A 53 5.86 4.81 -1.22
N LYS A 54 5.92 4.25 -0.01
CA LYS A 54 6.38 4.95 1.21
C LYS A 54 7.84 5.39 1.09
N VAL A 55 8.72 4.50 0.66
CA VAL A 55 10.15 4.80 0.42
C VAL A 55 10.33 5.91 -0.61
N LYS A 56 9.50 5.91 -1.68
CA LYS A 56 9.48 6.99 -2.66
C LYS A 56 9.18 8.35 -2.03
N GLN A 57 8.20 8.41 -1.14
CA GLN A 57 7.83 9.64 -0.43
C GLN A 57 8.95 10.09 0.50
N GLN A 58 9.55 9.18 1.27
CA GLN A 58 10.70 9.49 2.13
C GLN A 58 11.85 10.11 1.34
N ILE A 59 12.25 9.50 0.23
CA ILE A 59 13.33 10.03 -0.62
C ILE A 59 12.97 11.41 -1.19
N SER A 60 11.70 11.60 -1.61
CA SER A 60 11.22 12.88 -2.15
C SER A 60 11.23 14.00 -1.09
N ASN A 61 11.09 13.65 0.18
CA ASN A 61 11.16 14.55 1.33
C ASN A 61 12.58 14.71 1.89
N ASN A 62 13.59 14.10 1.28
CA ASN A 62 14.95 14.01 1.80
C ASN A 62 15.06 13.27 3.16
N GLU A 63 14.16 12.35 3.42
CA GLU A 63 14.17 11.48 4.58
C GLU A 63 14.99 10.20 4.31
N VAL A 64 15.41 9.53 5.39
CA VAL A 64 16.12 8.25 5.27
C VAL A 64 15.13 7.17 4.81
N PRO A 65 15.43 6.43 3.73
CA PRO A 65 14.54 5.36 3.27
C PRO A 65 14.54 4.18 4.25
N GLU A 66 13.34 3.77 4.67
CA GLU A 66 13.13 2.65 5.58
C GLU A 66 12.27 1.57 4.93
N PHE A 67 12.74 0.33 4.99
CA PHE A 67 12.00 -0.83 4.52
C PHE A 67 11.47 -1.63 5.72
N PHE A 68 10.13 -1.73 5.82
CA PHE A 68 9.44 -2.43 6.90
C PHE A 68 8.99 -3.85 6.50
N ILE A 69 9.47 -4.36 5.36
CA ILE A 69 9.07 -5.64 4.79
C ILE A 69 10.27 -6.57 4.73
N GLU A 70 10.02 -7.83 5.07
CA GLU A 70 10.98 -8.92 4.94
C GLU A 70 11.15 -9.34 3.47
N PHE A 71 11.84 -8.51 2.69
CA PHE A 71 12.04 -8.74 1.26
C PHE A 71 12.84 -10.03 0.96
N GLU A 72 13.56 -10.58 1.92
CA GLU A 72 14.19 -11.90 1.82
C GLU A 72 13.16 -13.03 1.67
N LYS A 73 11.91 -12.85 2.11
CA LYS A 73 10.83 -13.81 1.85
C LYS A 73 10.54 -14.07 0.38
N LEU A 74 11.08 -13.25 -0.53
CA LEU A 74 11.08 -13.58 -1.96
C LEU A 74 11.60 -14.98 -2.26
N HIS A 75 12.53 -15.51 -1.45
CA HIS A 75 13.08 -16.86 -1.65
C HIS A 75 12.17 -17.98 -1.16
N THR A 76 11.26 -17.72 -0.25
CA THR A 76 10.46 -18.73 0.46
C THR A 76 8.95 -18.64 0.23
N ALA A 77 8.43 -17.44 -0.05
CA ALA A 77 7.01 -17.24 -0.25
C ALA A 77 6.45 -18.10 -1.39
N VAL A 78 5.37 -18.82 -1.12
CA VAL A 78 4.75 -19.78 -2.06
C VAL A 78 4.11 -19.01 -3.22
N PRO A 79 4.48 -19.27 -4.50
CA PRO A 79 3.87 -18.65 -5.66
C PRO A 79 2.50 -19.26 -5.98
N THR A 80 1.70 -18.58 -6.80
CA THR A 80 0.45 -19.12 -7.35
C THR A 80 0.72 -20.28 -8.32
N ASP A 81 1.77 -20.13 -9.11
CA ASP A 81 2.25 -21.10 -10.06
C ASP A 81 3.64 -21.60 -9.60
N SER A 82 3.73 -22.91 -9.31
CA SER A 82 4.97 -23.52 -8.83
C SER A 82 6.10 -23.45 -9.84
N GLU A 83 5.80 -23.48 -11.14
CA GLU A 83 6.78 -23.44 -12.23
C GLU A 83 7.61 -22.15 -12.26
N VAL A 84 7.10 -21.08 -11.64
CA VAL A 84 7.83 -19.80 -11.49
C VAL A 84 9.24 -19.98 -10.88
N ARG A 85 9.49 -21.06 -10.13
CA ARG A 85 10.75 -21.30 -9.44
C ARG A 85 11.66 -22.34 -10.13
N ASP A 86 11.15 -23.04 -11.13
CA ASP A 86 11.78 -24.27 -11.64
C ASP A 86 13.08 -24.04 -12.44
N ASP A 87 13.17 -22.92 -13.16
CA ASP A 87 14.30 -22.62 -14.05
C ASP A 87 15.44 -21.81 -13.40
N GLY A 88 15.31 -21.47 -12.12
CA GLY A 88 16.26 -20.66 -11.37
C GLY A 88 16.29 -19.16 -11.74
N GLN A 89 15.60 -18.72 -12.79
CA GLN A 89 15.56 -17.31 -13.18
C GLN A 89 14.94 -16.45 -12.09
N PHE A 90 13.86 -16.94 -11.45
CA PHE A 90 13.23 -16.23 -10.34
C PHE A 90 14.25 -15.94 -9.23
N THR A 91 15.07 -16.92 -8.86
CA THR A 91 16.09 -16.77 -7.81
C THR A 91 17.12 -15.71 -8.18
N LEU A 92 17.57 -15.67 -9.43
CA LEU A 92 18.50 -14.65 -9.92
C LEU A 92 17.92 -13.25 -9.82
N PHE A 93 16.66 -13.06 -10.25
CA PHE A 93 15.97 -11.78 -10.16
C PHE A 93 15.70 -11.37 -8.72
N ALA A 94 15.29 -12.30 -7.85
CA ALA A 94 15.10 -12.05 -6.43
C ALA A 94 16.39 -11.57 -5.76
N ASN A 95 17.51 -12.25 -6.02
CA ASN A 95 18.84 -11.85 -5.52
C ASN A 95 19.23 -10.45 -6.01
N ASN A 96 18.99 -10.15 -7.29
CA ASN A 96 19.28 -8.83 -7.84
C ASN A 96 18.45 -7.75 -7.14
N TYR A 97 17.13 -7.96 -6.97
CA TYR A 97 16.28 -7.02 -6.25
C TYR A 97 16.76 -6.81 -4.81
N ILE A 98 16.98 -7.87 -4.05
CA ILE A 98 17.48 -7.83 -2.67
C ILE A 98 18.80 -7.03 -2.58
N SER A 99 19.71 -7.27 -3.53
CA SER A 99 20.97 -6.53 -3.63
C SER A 99 20.74 -5.03 -3.83
N THR A 100 19.81 -4.64 -4.72
CA THR A 100 19.49 -3.22 -4.96
C THR A 100 18.84 -2.55 -3.75
N VAL A 101 17.96 -3.25 -3.02
CA VAL A 101 17.38 -2.77 -1.75
C VAL A 101 18.48 -2.54 -0.72
N LYS A 102 19.35 -3.53 -0.49
CA LYS A 102 20.47 -3.41 0.46
C LYS A 102 21.40 -2.26 0.09
N LYS A 103 21.67 -2.06 -1.20
CA LYS A 103 22.47 -0.93 -1.68
C LYS A 103 21.78 0.40 -1.40
N LEU A 104 20.46 0.53 -1.62
CA LEU A 104 19.70 1.74 -1.34
C LEU A 104 19.75 2.10 0.15
N ILE A 105 19.62 1.12 1.04
CA ILE A 105 19.65 1.34 2.50
C ILE A 105 21.05 1.74 2.97
N ASN A 106 22.08 1.01 2.55
CA ASN A 106 23.41 1.04 3.17
C ASN A 106 24.40 2.02 2.51
N THR A 107 24.08 2.59 1.36
CA THR A 107 25.00 3.47 0.62
C THR A 107 24.61 4.94 0.80
N ASN A 108 25.58 5.80 1.05
CA ASN A 108 25.40 7.28 1.12
C ASN A 108 25.41 7.94 -0.27
N GLY A 109 25.00 7.25 -1.32
CA GLY A 109 24.91 7.78 -2.68
C GLY A 109 23.60 8.52 -2.96
N ASP A 110 23.40 8.89 -4.23
CA ASP A 110 22.14 9.48 -4.69
C ASP A 110 20.99 8.49 -4.49
N LYS A 111 20.16 8.76 -3.49
CA LYS A 111 19.03 7.90 -3.13
C LYS A 111 18.00 7.78 -4.23
N LYS A 112 17.80 8.82 -5.05
CA LYS A 112 16.89 8.79 -6.20
C LYS A 112 17.39 7.84 -7.28
N GLU A 113 18.67 7.88 -7.60
CA GLU A 113 19.28 6.97 -8.57
C GLU A 113 19.23 5.52 -8.08
N LEU A 114 19.63 5.28 -6.82
CA LEU A 114 19.60 3.96 -6.19
C LEU A 114 18.18 3.39 -6.14
N TYR A 115 17.19 4.21 -5.79
CA TYR A 115 15.78 3.84 -5.80
C TYR A 115 15.31 3.48 -7.22
N ASN A 116 15.60 4.29 -8.22
CA ASN A 116 15.22 4.03 -9.59
C ASN A 116 15.90 2.76 -10.15
N THR A 117 17.09 2.43 -9.69
CA THR A 117 17.79 1.17 -9.99
C THR A 117 17.04 -0.02 -9.39
N MET A 118 16.57 0.11 -8.14
CA MET A 118 15.73 -0.90 -7.50
C MET A 118 14.41 -1.10 -8.27
N ILE A 119 13.73 -0.03 -8.68
CA ILE A 119 12.51 -0.14 -9.52
C ILE A 119 12.82 -0.82 -10.86
N GLN A 120 13.97 -0.56 -11.45
CA GLN A 120 14.37 -1.22 -12.69
C GLN A 120 14.55 -2.73 -12.49
N SER A 121 15.07 -3.18 -11.36
CA SER A 121 15.18 -4.62 -11.05
C SER A 121 13.80 -5.30 -10.97
N CYS A 122 12.80 -4.62 -10.39
CA CYS A 122 11.41 -5.10 -10.41
C CYS A 122 10.87 -5.22 -11.84
N VAL A 123 11.11 -4.21 -12.67
CA VAL A 123 10.67 -4.21 -14.08
C VAL A 123 11.30 -5.36 -14.84
N ASN A 124 12.60 -5.60 -14.67
CA ASN A 124 13.33 -6.64 -15.39
C ASN A 124 12.78 -8.03 -15.05
N CYS A 125 12.58 -8.32 -13.76
CA CYS A 125 11.97 -9.56 -13.31
C CYS A 125 10.56 -9.75 -13.91
N HIS A 126 9.70 -8.75 -13.72
CA HIS A 126 8.32 -8.85 -14.17
C HIS A 126 8.16 -8.92 -15.68
N GLN A 127 9.05 -8.34 -16.46
CA GLN A 127 9.02 -8.48 -17.93
C GLN A 127 9.25 -9.92 -18.41
N GLN A 128 9.99 -10.72 -17.64
CA GLN A 128 10.32 -12.10 -18.01
C GLN A 128 9.33 -13.11 -17.39
N ILE A 129 8.96 -12.91 -16.14
CA ILE A 129 8.24 -13.93 -15.36
C ILE A 129 6.75 -13.64 -15.27
N CYS A 130 6.35 -12.37 -15.02
CA CYS A 130 4.95 -12.00 -14.77
C CYS A 130 4.65 -10.58 -15.30
N PRO A 131 4.42 -10.39 -16.59
CA PRO A 131 4.40 -9.06 -17.22
C PRO A 131 3.22 -8.17 -16.84
N GLY A 132 2.13 -8.72 -16.29
CA GLY A 132 0.92 -7.97 -15.96
C GLY A 132 1.17 -6.69 -15.16
N PRO A 133 1.93 -6.70 -14.04
CA PRO A 133 2.19 -5.53 -13.21
C PRO A 133 3.14 -4.48 -13.79
N VAL A 134 3.87 -4.74 -14.86
CA VAL A 134 4.96 -3.87 -15.39
C VAL A 134 4.54 -2.41 -15.53
N LYS A 135 3.34 -2.15 -16.07
CA LYS A 135 2.82 -0.78 -16.24
C LYS A 135 2.67 -0.03 -14.91
N ARG A 136 2.23 -0.74 -13.84
CA ARG A 136 2.10 -0.19 -12.49
C ARG A 136 3.48 0.06 -11.87
N ILE A 137 4.40 -0.90 -11.98
CA ILE A 137 5.75 -0.80 -11.43
C ILE A 137 6.50 0.41 -12.02
N ARG A 138 6.41 0.64 -13.33
CA ARG A 138 7.04 1.80 -13.97
C ARG A 138 6.60 3.15 -13.41
N LYS A 139 5.37 3.26 -12.87
CA LYS A 139 4.86 4.49 -12.24
C LYS A 139 5.49 4.78 -10.87
N LEU A 140 6.11 3.79 -10.25
CA LEU A 140 6.81 3.97 -8.98
C LEU A 140 8.09 4.80 -9.11
N ARG A 141 8.65 4.95 -10.31
CA ARG A 141 9.88 5.73 -10.52
C ARG A 141 9.75 7.18 -10.04
N ILE A 142 10.83 7.71 -9.48
CA ILE A 142 10.98 9.12 -9.19
C ILE A 142 11.47 9.80 -10.48
N LYS A 143 10.75 10.84 -10.90
CA LYS A 143 11.04 11.64 -12.10
C LYS A 143 12.12 12.67 -11.81
#